data_d369c22496ec76c18c40768100d8ae96
#
_entry.id   d369c22496ec76c18c40768100d8ae96
#
_cell.length_a   1.000
_cell.length_b   1.000
_cell.length_c   1.000
_cell.angle_alpha   90.00
_cell.angle_beta   90.00
_cell.angle_gamma   90.00
#
_symmetry.space_group_name_H-M   'P 1'
#
loop_
_entity.id
_entity.type
_entity.pdbx_description
1 polymer ?
#
loop_
_entity_poly.entity_id
_entity_poly.type
_entity_poly.pdbx_seq_one_letter_code
_entity_poly.pdbx_strand_id
1 'polypeptide(L)'
;LEENIDKFLDEIVLKVKEERVKRNISQLMLAQILGHKSPNYVAKIETRKHDVSYNLSHLYKIAYEFGIEVTDLIPHIQDSQK
;
A
#
# COMPACT_ATOMS: atom_id res chain seq x y z
N LEU A 1 10.84 18.63 2.69
CA LEU A 1 11.21 17.21 2.60
C LEU A 1 10.17 16.30 3.23
N GLU A 2 9.67 16.64 4.43
CA GLU A 2 8.67 15.82 5.10
C GLU A 2 7.39 15.72 4.27
N GLU A 3 6.96 16.81 3.63
CA GLU A 3 5.80 16.81 2.76
C GLU A 3 6.00 15.87 1.57
N ASN A 4 7.21 15.82 1.03
CA ASN A 4 7.55 14.93 -0.09
C ASN A 4 7.51 13.47 0.34
N ILE A 5 7.95 13.17 1.57
CA ILE A 5 7.89 11.82 2.12
C ILE A 5 6.45 11.39 2.30
N ASP A 6 5.60 12.25 2.89
CA ASP A 6 4.18 11.94 3.08
C ASP A 6 3.49 11.67 1.75
N LYS A 7 3.77 12.49 0.75
CA LYS A 7 3.20 12.30 -0.58
C LYS A 7 3.66 10.98 -1.21
N PHE A 8 4.94 10.64 -1.04
CA PHE A 8 5.49 9.38 -1.51
C PHE A 8 4.75 8.19 -0.86
N LEU A 9 4.53 8.25 0.44
CA LEU A 9 3.82 7.20 1.17
C LEU A 9 2.34 7.13 0.76
N ASP A 10 1.70 8.28 0.53
CA ASP A 10 0.32 8.32 0.03
C ASP A 10 0.21 7.61 -1.32
N GLU A 11 1.18 7.82 -2.19
CA GLU A 11 1.17 7.21 -3.51
C GLU A 11 1.37 5.70 -3.45
N ILE A 12 2.20 5.21 -2.52
CA ILE A 12 2.34 3.76 -2.30
C ILE A 12 1.02 3.16 -1.86
N VAL A 13 0.37 3.77 -0.87
CA VAL A 13 -0.92 3.28 -0.36
C VAL A 13 -1.98 3.29 -1.46
N LEU A 14 -2.03 4.36 -2.24
CA LEU A 14 -2.97 4.47 -3.37
C LEU A 14 -2.70 3.37 -4.40
N LYS A 15 -1.44 3.13 -4.73
CA LYS A 15 -1.09 2.11 -5.73
C LYS A 15 -1.48 0.72 -5.26
N VAL A 16 -1.24 0.41 -3.99
CA VAL A 16 -1.66 -0.88 -3.42
C VAL A 16 -3.18 -1.01 -3.50
N LYS A 17 -3.91 0.06 -3.17
CA LYS A 17 -5.38 0.04 -3.25
C LYS A 17 -5.86 -0.20 -4.67
N GLU A 18 -5.28 0.49 -5.64
CA GLU A 18 -5.64 0.31 -7.05
C GLU A 18 -5.42 -1.14 -7.50
N GLU A 19 -4.28 -1.73 -7.15
CA GLU A 19 -3.98 -3.11 -7.51
C GLU A 19 -4.88 -4.09 -6.79
N ARG A 20 -5.27 -3.79 -5.56
CA ARG A 20 -6.21 -4.59 -4.79
C ARG A 20 -7.60 -4.59 -5.44
N VAL A 21 -8.12 -3.41 -5.71
CA VAL A 21 -9.47 -3.24 -6.28
C VAL A 21 -9.54 -3.87 -7.67
N LYS A 22 -8.52 -3.68 -8.47
CA LYS A 22 -8.42 -4.25 -9.82
C LYS A 22 -8.56 -5.78 -9.81
N ARG A 23 -8.14 -6.43 -8.73
CA ARG A 23 -8.20 -7.89 -8.56
C ARG A 23 -9.41 -8.35 -7.78
N ASN A 24 -10.33 -7.45 -7.44
CA ASN A 24 -11.49 -7.76 -6.61
C ASN A 24 -11.10 -8.34 -5.24
N ILE A 25 -9.98 -7.90 -4.70
CA ILE A 25 -9.50 -8.33 -3.37
C ILE A 25 -10.06 -7.34 -2.35
N SER A 26 -10.76 -7.88 -1.33
CA SER A 26 -11.31 -7.05 -0.26
C SER A 26 -10.21 -6.57 0.69
N GLN A 27 -10.55 -5.58 1.51
CA GLN A 27 -9.64 -5.14 2.57
C GLN A 27 -9.34 -6.28 3.54
N LEU A 28 -10.32 -7.14 3.82
CA LEU A 28 -10.11 -8.31 4.68
C LEU A 28 -9.11 -9.28 4.05
N MET A 29 -9.28 -9.57 2.77
CA MET A 29 -8.37 -10.48 2.07
C MET A 29 -6.95 -9.95 2.07
N LEU A 30 -6.77 -8.65 1.83
CA LEU A 30 -5.44 -8.06 1.89
C LEU A 30 -4.88 -8.12 3.31
N ALA A 31 -5.70 -7.82 4.31
CA ALA A 31 -5.27 -7.91 5.70
C ALA A 31 -4.77 -9.33 6.04
N GLN A 32 -5.48 -10.35 5.55
CA GLN A 32 -5.08 -11.75 5.76
C GLN A 32 -3.75 -12.06 5.09
N ILE A 33 -3.52 -11.55 3.89
CA ILE A 33 -2.22 -11.68 3.21
C ILE A 33 -1.10 -11.13 4.10
N LEU A 34 -1.38 -10.05 4.81
CA LEU A 34 -0.42 -9.40 5.70
C LEU A 34 -0.36 -10.03 7.10
N GLY A 35 -1.15 -11.08 7.35
CA GLY A 35 -1.11 -11.78 8.64
C GLY A 35 -2.05 -11.25 9.70
N HIS A 36 -3.04 -10.45 9.31
CA HIS A 36 -4.03 -9.87 10.21
C HIS A 36 -5.39 -10.53 10.04
N LYS A 37 -6.21 -10.49 11.10
CA LYS A 37 -7.52 -11.17 11.11
C LYS A 37 -8.68 -10.23 10.82
N SER A 38 -8.44 -8.92 10.78
CA SER A 38 -9.49 -7.91 10.63
C SER A 38 -9.19 -7.00 9.44
N PRO A 39 -10.22 -6.55 8.70
CA PRO A 39 -10.03 -5.57 7.62
C PRO A 39 -9.61 -4.20 8.14
N ASN A 40 -9.76 -3.95 9.44
CA ASN A 40 -9.46 -2.64 10.03
C ASN A 40 -8.01 -2.21 9.81
N TYR A 41 -7.08 -3.17 9.76
CA TYR A 41 -5.68 -2.87 9.54
C TYR A 41 -5.47 -2.17 8.19
N VAL A 42 -6.03 -2.75 7.12
CA VAL A 42 -5.92 -2.19 5.78
C VAL A 42 -6.77 -0.92 5.65
N ALA A 43 -7.99 -0.94 6.22
CA ALA A 43 -8.86 0.23 6.17
C ALA A 43 -8.18 1.45 6.79
N LYS A 44 -7.51 1.26 7.93
CA LYS A 44 -6.79 2.34 8.59
C LYS A 44 -5.66 2.89 7.73
N ILE A 45 -4.87 2.00 7.10
CA ILE A 45 -3.78 2.43 6.22
C ILE A 45 -4.33 3.19 5.03
N GLU A 46 -5.41 2.72 4.42
CA GLU A 46 -5.97 3.33 3.22
C GLU A 46 -6.54 4.72 3.48
N THR A 47 -6.89 5.06 4.72
CA THR A 47 -7.35 6.41 5.04
C THR A 47 -6.21 7.43 5.10
N ARG A 48 -5.00 7.01 5.35
CA ARG A 48 -3.82 7.87 5.58
C ARG A 48 -4.00 8.87 6.70
N LYS A 49 -4.97 8.68 7.58
CA LYS A 49 -5.26 9.63 8.66
C LYS A 49 -4.34 9.49 9.86
N HIS A 50 -3.61 8.39 9.98
CA HIS A 50 -2.82 8.06 11.16
C HIS A 50 -1.34 7.90 10.86
N ASP A 51 -0.88 8.45 9.75
CA ASP A 51 0.52 8.38 9.29
C ASP A 51 1.06 6.94 9.20
N VAL A 52 0.17 5.98 9.01
CA VAL A 52 0.57 4.58 8.83
C VAL A 52 0.64 4.24 7.36
N SER A 53 1.58 3.37 7.01
CA SER A 53 1.79 2.95 5.63
C SER A 53 2.26 1.50 5.64
N TYR A 54 2.46 0.94 4.44
CA TYR A 54 3.00 -0.40 4.31
C TYR A 54 4.53 -0.34 4.44
N ASN A 55 5.09 -1.32 5.15
CA ASN A 55 6.55 -1.46 5.21
C ASN A 55 7.03 -2.36 4.06
N LEU A 56 8.35 -2.54 3.94
CA LEU A 56 8.90 -3.33 2.84
C LEU A 56 8.48 -4.79 2.89
N SER A 57 8.33 -5.37 4.10
CA SER A 57 7.84 -6.74 4.23
C SER A 57 6.41 -6.88 3.71
N HIS A 58 5.58 -5.88 4.01
CA HIS A 58 4.21 -5.84 3.49
C HIS A 58 4.21 -5.79 1.97
N LEU A 59 5.03 -4.91 1.40
CA LEU A 59 5.09 -4.75 -0.06
C LEU A 59 5.57 -6.02 -0.75
N TYR A 60 6.51 -6.74 -0.13
CA TYR A 60 6.96 -8.01 -0.66
C TYR A 60 5.79 -9.01 -0.72
N LYS A 61 5.06 -9.15 0.38
CA LYS A 61 3.94 -10.09 0.46
C LYS A 61 2.84 -9.74 -0.55
N ILE A 62 2.53 -8.46 -0.67
CA ILE A 62 1.52 -7.97 -1.60
C ILE A 62 1.95 -8.27 -3.05
N ALA A 63 3.17 -7.91 -3.39
CA ALA A 63 3.69 -8.13 -4.74
C ALA A 63 3.72 -9.63 -5.09
N TYR A 64 4.15 -10.46 -4.14
CA TYR A 64 4.16 -11.90 -4.32
C TYR A 64 2.77 -12.44 -4.63
N GLU A 65 1.79 -12.08 -3.81
CA GLU A 65 0.40 -12.56 -3.98
C GLU A 65 -0.24 -12.02 -5.26
N PHE A 66 0.09 -10.79 -5.64
CA PHE A 66 -0.48 -10.17 -6.82
C PHE A 66 0.24 -10.54 -8.13
N GLY A 67 1.39 -11.23 -8.02
CA GLY A 67 2.16 -11.61 -9.20
C GLY A 67 2.83 -10.42 -9.89
N ILE A 68 3.21 -9.41 -9.14
CA ILE A 68 3.89 -8.22 -9.65
C ILE A 68 5.18 -7.98 -8.88
N GLU A 69 5.94 -6.98 -9.30
CA GLU A 69 7.19 -6.61 -8.65
C GLU A 69 6.94 -5.57 -7.55
N VAL A 70 7.79 -5.59 -6.52
CA VAL A 70 7.71 -4.56 -5.47
C VAL A 70 7.83 -3.17 -6.09
N THR A 71 8.68 -3.02 -7.11
CA THR A 71 8.86 -1.73 -7.79
C THR A 71 7.61 -1.23 -8.49
N ASP A 72 6.67 -2.12 -8.81
CA ASP A 72 5.38 -1.71 -9.39
C ASP A 72 4.51 -0.97 -8.37
N LEU A 73 4.83 -1.08 -7.08
CA LEU A 73 4.07 -0.46 -5.99
C LEU A 73 4.73 0.82 -5.49
N ILE A 74 5.91 1.16 -5.98
CA ILE A 74 6.70 2.27 -5.45
C ILE A 74 6.84 3.35 -6.54
N PRO A 75 6.41 4.59 -6.26
CA PRO A 75 6.56 5.68 -7.22
C PRO A 75 8.01 6.15 -7.30
N HIS A 76 8.33 6.88 -8.36
CA HIS A 76 9.61 7.54 -8.46
C HIS A 76 9.64 8.75 -7.54
N ILE A 77 10.82 9.07 -7.00
CA ILE A 77 10.98 10.22 -6.10
C ILE A 77 10.59 11.52 -6.81
N GLN A 78 10.91 11.69 -8.08
CA GLN A 78 10.54 12.88 -8.85
C GLN A 78 9.02 13.06 -8.93
N ASP A 79 8.26 11.97 -9.00
CA ASP A 79 6.80 12.04 -9.07
C ASP A 79 6.22 12.59 -7.76
N SER A 80 6.80 12.24 -6.63
CA SER A 80 6.32 12.69 -5.32
C SER A 80 6.74 14.14 -5.01
N GLN A 81 7.62 14.74 -5.81
CA GLN A 81 8.06 16.11 -5.64
C GLN A 81 7.24 17.13 -6.45
N LYS A 82 6.32 16.67 -7.25
CA LYS A 82 5.51 17.54 -8.11
C LYS A 82 4.38 18.21 -7.36
#